data_b83419539093e8a7f73114d249483046
#
_entry.id   b83419539093e8a7f73114d249483046
#
_cell.length_a   1.000
_cell.length_b   1.000
_cell.length_c   1.000
_cell.angle_alpha   90.00
_cell.angle_beta   90.00
_cell.angle_gamma   90.00
#
_symmetry.space_group_name_H-M   'P 1'
#
loop_
_entity.id
_entity.type
_entity.pdbx_description
1 polymer ?
#
loop_
_entity_poly.entity_id
_entity_poly.type
_entity_poly.pdbx_seq_one_letter_code
_entity_poly.pdbx_strand_id
1 'polypeptide(L)'
;MVTAKEKSILGRCTEQVYLPYIRNGYKGTPPTLQDFYRLLQMQPEPEAQGLTLSSELFITGTLNTFARHTNVDTQARIIAYDIRELGEQLMPLGMLVTLDAIYNRVIQNWKKGRRTWIFCDEFYILFRYEYSANFFYPCTQVAHYQQQTSRG
;
A
#
# COMPACT_ATOMS: atom_id res chain seq x y z
N MET A 1 -11.75 14.25 -8.03
CA MET A 1 -12.41 13.27 -7.13
C MET A 1 -12.84 12.08 -7.98
N VAL A 2 -12.55 10.85 -7.55
CA VAL A 2 -12.90 9.63 -8.30
C VAL A 2 -14.41 9.44 -8.25
N THR A 3 -15.06 9.28 -9.42
CA THR A 3 -16.51 9.10 -9.56
C THR A 3 -16.95 7.69 -9.11
N ALA A 4 -18.27 7.49 -8.92
CA ALA A 4 -18.81 6.18 -8.58
C ALA A 4 -18.54 5.14 -9.69
N LYS A 5 -18.61 5.54 -10.96
CA LYS A 5 -18.31 4.68 -12.10
C LYS A 5 -16.84 4.23 -12.10
N GLU A 6 -15.92 5.18 -11.92
CA GLU A 6 -14.49 4.87 -11.83
C GLU A 6 -14.16 3.95 -10.65
N LYS A 7 -14.78 4.17 -9.48
CA LYS A 7 -14.64 3.27 -8.33
C LYS A 7 -15.11 1.85 -8.64
N SER A 8 -16.22 1.69 -9.37
CA SER A 8 -16.74 0.38 -9.77
C SER A 8 -15.78 -0.34 -10.72
N ILE A 9 -15.20 0.38 -11.68
CA ILE A 9 -14.20 -0.17 -12.61
C ILE A 9 -12.95 -0.61 -11.84
N LEU A 10 -12.42 0.27 -10.99
CA LEU A 10 -11.23 -0.03 -10.16
C LEU A 10 -11.48 -1.25 -9.26
N GLY A 11 -12.64 -1.33 -8.61
CA GLY A 11 -13.01 -2.46 -7.75
C GLY A 11 -13.08 -3.77 -8.53
N ARG A 12 -13.74 -3.77 -9.68
CA ARG A 12 -13.83 -4.95 -10.57
C ARG A 12 -12.46 -5.42 -11.05
N CYS A 13 -11.61 -4.52 -11.51
CA CYS A 13 -10.25 -4.86 -11.94
C CYS A 13 -9.41 -5.39 -10.78
N THR A 14 -9.54 -4.80 -9.58
CA THR A 14 -8.85 -5.27 -8.38
C THR A 14 -9.26 -6.69 -8.02
N GLU A 15 -10.56 -6.97 -8.01
CA GLU A 15 -11.07 -8.31 -7.75
C GLU A 15 -10.54 -9.32 -8.77
N GLN A 16 -10.62 -9.00 -10.05
CA GLN A 16 -10.17 -9.88 -11.13
C GLN A 16 -8.68 -10.19 -11.07
N VAL A 17 -7.84 -9.19 -10.77
CA VAL A 17 -6.38 -9.39 -10.71
C VAL A 17 -5.98 -10.27 -9.54
N TYR A 18 -6.66 -10.16 -8.40
CA TYR A 18 -6.36 -10.95 -7.21
C TYR A 18 -7.02 -12.33 -7.19
N LEU A 19 -8.09 -12.55 -7.95
CA LEU A 19 -8.87 -13.79 -7.93
C LEU A 19 -8.03 -15.07 -8.14
N PRO A 20 -7.08 -15.16 -9.09
CA PRO A 20 -6.23 -16.34 -9.24
C PRO A 20 -5.33 -16.58 -8.03
N TYR A 21 -4.77 -15.51 -7.46
CA TYR A 21 -3.91 -15.58 -6.28
C TYR A 21 -4.67 -16.03 -5.03
N ILE A 22 -5.88 -15.52 -4.82
CA ILE A 22 -6.77 -15.92 -3.73
C ILE A 22 -7.19 -17.39 -3.87
N ARG A 23 -7.61 -17.82 -5.08
CA ARG A 23 -7.99 -19.20 -5.36
C ARG A 23 -6.86 -20.20 -5.15
N ASN A 24 -5.61 -19.76 -5.33
CA ASN A 24 -4.43 -20.57 -5.03
C ASN A 24 -4.01 -20.53 -3.54
N GLY A 25 -4.88 -20.03 -2.65
CA GLY A 25 -4.60 -19.95 -1.22
C GLY A 25 -3.48 -19.00 -0.86
N TYR A 26 -3.34 -17.89 -1.62
CA TYR A 26 -2.28 -16.88 -1.47
C TYR A 26 -0.86 -17.42 -1.68
N LYS A 27 -0.74 -18.52 -2.45
CA LYS A 27 0.56 -19.11 -2.80
C LYS A 27 1.02 -18.61 -4.16
N GLY A 28 2.34 -18.47 -4.30
CA GLY A 28 2.95 -17.96 -5.52
C GLY A 28 3.21 -16.46 -5.47
N THR A 29 3.37 -15.87 -6.65
CA THR A 29 3.71 -14.45 -6.80
C THR A 29 2.42 -13.61 -6.76
N PRO A 30 2.29 -12.64 -5.84
CA PRO A 30 1.14 -11.74 -5.83
C PRO A 30 1.12 -10.87 -7.08
N PRO A 31 -0.07 -10.45 -7.55
CA PRO A 31 -0.17 -9.56 -8.70
C PRO A 31 0.43 -8.18 -8.40
N THR A 32 0.89 -7.54 -9.45
CA THR A 32 1.48 -6.20 -9.41
C THR A 32 0.51 -5.15 -9.93
N LEU A 33 0.88 -3.88 -9.78
CA LEU A 33 0.16 -2.77 -10.38
C LEU A 33 0.18 -2.85 -11.93
N GLN A 34 1.20 -3.46 -12.53
CA GLN A 34 1.25 -3.71 -13.98
C GLN A 34 0.19 -4.73 -14.42
N ASP A 35 -0.06 -5.76 -13.63
CA ASP A 35 -1.10 -6.75 -13.93
C ASP A 35 -2.49 -6.14 -13.83
N PHE A 36 -2.71 -5.30 -12.82
CA PHE A 36 -3.93 -4.49 -12.70
C PHE A 36 -4.13 -3.57 -13.92
N TYR A 37 -3.08 -2.88 -14.36
CA TYR A 37 -3.13 -1.97 -15.50
C TYR A 37 -3.52 -2.66 -16.79
N ARG A 38 -3.00 -3.88 -17.05
CA ARG A 38 -3.41 -4.68 -18.21
C ARG A 38 -4.91 -4.99 -18.20
N LEU A 39 -5.46 -5.33 -17.03
CA LEU A 39 -6.91 -5.55 -16.90
C LEU A 39 -7.70 -4.25 -17.11
N LEU A 40 -7.21 -3.13 -16.61
CA LEU A 40 -7.83 -1.84 -16.81
C LEU A 40 -7.90 -1.43 -18.28
N GLN A 41 -6.82 -1.68 -19.05
CA GLN A 41 -6.77 -1.45 -20.49
C GLN A 41 -7.79 -2.26 -21.30
N MET A 42 -8.20 -3.41 -20.78
CA MET A 42 -9.17 -4.30 -21.43
C MET A 42 -10.62 -3.89 -21.16
N GLN A 43 -10.88 -2.91 -20.29
CA GLN A 43 -12.23 -2.48 -19.98
C GLN A 43 -12.79 -1.60 -21.12
N PRO A 44 -14.05 -1.83 -21.55
CA PRO A 44 -14.62 -1.13 -22.70
C PRO A 44 -15.11 0.28 -22.38
N GLU A 45 -15.26 0.64 -21.10
CA GLU A 45 -15.85 1.89 -20.67
C GLU A 45 -14.93 3.09 -20.94
N PRO A 46 -15.46 4.24 -21.40
CA PRO A 46 -14.67 5.45 -21.60
C PRO A 46 -13.96 5.93 -20.33
N GLU A 47 -14.58 5.75 -19.18
CA GLU A 47 -14.00 6.08 -17.88
C GLU A 47 -12.75 5.23 -17.60
N ALA A 48 -12.71 3.98 -18.04
CA ALA A 48 -11.53 3.12 -17.92
C ALA A 48 -10.36 3.62 -18.76
N GLN A 49 -10.63 4.17 -19.95
CA GLN A 49 -9.59 4.79 -20.79
C GLN A 49 -8.97 6.01 -20.09
N GLY A 50 -9.82 6.86 -19.46
CA GLY A 50 -9.36 7.99 -18.68
C GLY A 50 -8.48 7.58 -17.49
N LEU A 51 -8.88 6.53 -16.76
CA LEU A 51 -8.10 5.96 -15.65
C LEU A 51 -6.78 5.36 -16.14
N THR A 52 -6.80 4.64 -17.25
CA THR A 52 -5.61 4.06 -17.88
C THR A 52 -4.61 5.16 -18.22
N LEU A 53 -5.05 6.21 -18.91
CA LEU A 53 -4.19 7.31 -19.29
C LEU A 53 -3.62 8.06 -18.08
N SER A 54 -4.44 8.30 -17.06
CA SER A 54 -4.04 8.99 -15.84
C SER A 54 -3.03 8.19 -15.01
N SER A 55 -3.07 6.85 -15.07
CA SER A 55 -2.18 5.98 -14.30
C SER A 55 -0.92 5.56 -15.07
N GLU A 56 -0.86 5.78 -16.37
CA GLU A 56 0.25 5.35 -17.24
C GLU A 56 1.61 5.81 -16.73
N LEU A 57 1.72 7.06 -16.31
CA LEU A 57 2.96 7.64 -15.80
C LEU A 57 3.55 6.85 -14.62
N PHE A 58 2.70 6.35 -13.74
CA PHE A 58 3.09 5.62 -12.52
C PHE A 58 3.27 4.12 -12.73
N ILE A 59 2.83 3.57 -13.86
CA ILE A 59 2.85 2.11 -14.08
C ILE A 59 3.84 1.71 -15.15
N THR A 60 3.82 2.37 -16.30
CA THR A 60 4.70 2.10 -17.45
C THR A 60 5.63 3.25 -17.78
N GLY A 61 5.31 4.46 -17.32
CA GLY A 61 6.09 5.67 -17.53
C GLY A 61 7.29 5.82 -16.59
N THR A 62 7.78 7.06 -16.48
CA THR A 62 9.01 7.38 -15.74
C THR A 62 8.91 7.27 -14.22
N LEU A 63 7.68 7.27 -13.67
CA LEU A 63 7.41 7.18 -12.23
C LEU A 63 6.98 5.76 -11.78
N ASN A 64 7.41 4.72 -12.47
CA ASN A 64 6.95 3.34 -12.27
C ASN A 64 7.64 2.60 -11.10
N THR A 65 8.26 3.29 -10.19
CA THR A 65 9.03 2.72 -9.06
C THR A 65 8.24 1.68 -8.26
N PHE A 66 6.94 1.92 -8.04
CA PHE A 66 6.07 1.04 -7.25
C PHE A 66 5.24 0.05 -8.09
N ALA A 67 5.44 0.00 -9.40
CA ALA A 67 4.64 -0.85 -10.29
C ALA A 67 5.10 -2.31 -10.34
N ARG A 68 6.25 -2.63 -9.75
CA ARG A 68 6.93 -3.93 -9.84
C ARG A 68 6.82 -4.70 -8.53
N HIS A 69 7.26 -5.96 -8.55
CA HIS A 69 7.39 -6.76 -7.34
C HIS A 69 8.38 -6.13 -6.35
N THR A 70 8.07 -6.29 -5.06
CA THR A 70 8.93 -5.89 -3.98
C THR A 70 10.28 -6.60 -4.07
N ASN A 71 11.37 -5.83 -4.06
CA ASN A 71 12.75 -6.31 -4.15
C ASN A 71 13.54 -6.06 -2.83
N VAL A 72 12.86 -5.68 -1.76
CA VAL A 72 13.46 -5.45 -0.44
C VAL A 72 13.14 -6.60 0.51
N ASP A 73 14.09 -6.91 1.42
CA ASP A 73 13.85 -7.89 2.49
C ASP A 73 12.95 -7.28 3.57
N THR A 74 11.67 -7.63 3.49
CA THR A 74 10.68 -7.21 4.48
C THR A 74 10.74 -8.03 5.79
N GLN A 75 11.59 -9.05 5.89
CA GLN A 75 11.74 -9.88 7.08
C GLN A 75 12.90 -9.44 7.99
N ALA A 76 13.71 -8.50 7.55
CA ALA A 76 14.82 -7.97 8.33
C ALA A 76 14.35 -7.45 9.70
N ARG A 77 15.18 -7.66 10.74
CA ARG A 77 14.86 -7.24 12.13
C ARG A 77 14.75 -5.72 12.26
N ILE A 78 15.61 -5.00 11.52
CA ILE A 78 15.63 -3.54 11.46
C ILE A 78 15.44 -3.15 10.01
N ILE A 79 14.50 -2.28 9.73
CA ILE A 79 14.21 -1.75 8.39
C ILE A 79 14.19 -0.24 8.50
N ALA A 80 14.92 0.43 7.63
CA ALA A 80 14.86 1.88 7.45
C ALA A 80 14.23 2.19 6.09
N TYR A 81 13.22 3.04 6.09
CA TYR A 81 12.59 3.55 4.89
C TYR A 81 13.04 4.99 4.66
N ASP A 82 13.85 5.22 3.64
CA ASP A 82 14.18 6.57 3.19
C ASP A 82 13.36 6.91 1.95
N ILE A 83 12.47 7.87 2.09
CA ILE A 83 11.55 8.30 1.04
C ILE A 83 11.87 9.71 0.51
N ARG A 84 12.93 10.35 0.99
CA ARG A 84 13.26 11.74 0.64
C ARG A 84 13.54 11.95 -0.84
N GLU A 85 14.14 10.94 -1.49
CA GLU A 85 14.52 11.03 -2.91
C GLU A 85 13.39 10.71 -3.89
N LEU A 86 12.18 10.41 -3.41
CA LEU A 86 11.04 10.09 -4.28
C LEU A 86 10.52 11.29 -5.09
N GLY A 87 10.86 12.51 -4.68
CA GLY A 87 10.34 13.73 -5.28
C GLY A 87 8.85 13.94 -4.97
N GLU A 88 8.36 15.15 -5.26
CA GLU A 88 7.00 15.57 -4.87
C GLU A 88 5.90 14.70 -5.51
N GLN A 89 6.09 14.24 -6.74
CA GLN A 89 5.08 13.47 -7.49
C GLN A 89 4.90 12.05 -6.95
N LEU A 90 5.99 11.40 -6.52
CA LEU A 90 5.95 10.04 -5.97
C LEU A 90 5.78 10.02 -4.44
N MET A 91 6.02 11.12 -3.75
CA MET A 91 5.95 11.19 -2.30
C MET A 91 4.61 10.68 -1.73
N PRO A 92 3.43 11.06 -2.26
CA PRO A 92 2.16 10.55 -1.76
C PRO A 92 2.04 9.03 -1.88
N LEU A 93 2.44 8.47 -3.02
CA LEU A 93 2.40 7.03 -3.27
C LEU A 93 3.43 6.29 -2.42
N GLY A 94 4.66 6.81 -2.33
CA GLY A 94 5.72 6.26 -1.49
C GLY A 94 5.35 6.25 -0.02
N MET A 95 4.74 7.31 0.47
CA MET A 95 4.22 7.40 1.83
C MET A 95 3.15 6.32 2.08
N LEU A 96 2.17 6.18 1.17
CA LEU A 96 1.11 5.17 1.28
C LEU A 96 1.71 3.76 1.35
N VAL A 97 2.59 3.40 0.41
CA VAL A 97 3.22 2.08 0.35
C VAL A 97 4.07 1.79 1.60
N THR A 98 4.83 2.78 2.07
CA THR A 98 5.67 2.64 3.27
C THR A 98 4.83 2.44 4.52
N LEU A 99 3.79 3.24 4.71
CA LEU A 99 2.89 3.12 5.86
C LEU A 99 2.15 1.77 5.85
N ASP A 100 1.68 1.31 4.70
CA ASP A 100 1.05 -0.02 4.57
C ASP A 100 2.03 -1.15 4.93
N ALA A 101 3.26 -1.09 4.44
CA ALA A 101 4.31 -2.06 4.78
C ALA A 101 4.61 -2.09 6.29
N ILE A 102 4.71 -0.93 6.93
CA ILE A 102 4.91 -0.81 8.38
C ILE A 102 3.72 -1.40 9.13
N TYR A 103 2.49 -1.03 8.75
CA TYR A 103 1.27 -1.51 9.38
C TYR A 103 1.16 -3.04 9.32
N ASN A 104 1.35 -3.61 8.14
CA ASN A 104 1.33 -5.05 7.95
C ASN A 104 2.39 -5.75 8.82
N ARG A 105 3.57 -5.17 8.97
CA ARG A 105 4.63 -5.68 9.84
C ARG A 105 4.24 -5.63 11.32
N VAL A 106 3.66 -4.53 11.76
CA VAL A 106 3.14 -4.38 13.14
C VAL A 106 2.13 -5.47 13.45
N ILE A 107 1.15 -5.68 12.59
CA ILE A 107 0.11 -6.71 12.75
C ILE A 107 0.72 -8.12 12.77
N GLN A 108 1.64 -8.42 11.87
CA GLN A 108 2.30 -9.72 11.85
C GLN A 108 3.11 -10.00 13.12
N ASN A 109 3.83 -9.01 13.62
CA ASN A 109 4.60 -9.12 14.85
C ASN A 109 3.67 -9.25 16.07
N TRP A 110 2.61 -8.47 16.12
CA TRP A 110 1.60 -8.55 17.17
C TRP A 110 0.97 -9.94 17.27
N LYS A 111 0.56 -10.54 16.15
CA LYS A 111 0.04 -11.92 16.10
C LYS A 111 1.04 -12.95 16.61
N LYS A 112 2.33 -12.67 16.58
CA LYS A 112 3.44 -13.51 17.09
C LYS A 112 3.89 -13.13 18.51
N GLY A 113 3.18 -12.23 19.19
CA GLY A 113 3.56 -11.71 20.51
C GLY A 113 4.84 -10.87 20.52
N ARG A 114 5.27 -10.34 19.37
CA ARG A 114 6.49 -9.54 19.23
C ARG A 114 6.16 -8.05 19.24
N ARG A 115 6.94 -7.26 19.98
CA ARG A 115 6.84 -5.80 19.97
C ARG A 115 7.51 -5.23 18.72
N THR A 116 6.93 -4.16 18.17
CA THR A 116 7.49 -3.38 17.07
C THR A 116 7.69 -1.94 17.55
N TRP A 117 8.87 -1.40 17.31
CA TRP A 117 9.20 -0.02 17.58
C TRP A 117 9.26 0.73 16.26
N ILE A 118 8.59 1.86 16.17
CA ILE A 118 8.56 2.73 15.01
C ILE A 118 9.18 4.06 15.42
N PHE A 119 10.24 4.44 14.72
CA PHE A 119 10.90 5.73 14.86
C PHE A 119 10.60 6.54 13.60
N CYS A 120 9.95 7.67 13.74
CA CYS A 120 9.65 8.57 12.65
C CYS A 120 10.45 9.85 12.84
N ASP A 121 11.38 10.10 11.93
CA ASP A 121 11.97 11.41 11.76
C ASP A 121 11.05 12.28 10.91
N GLU A 122 11.09 13.60 11.13
CA GLU A 122 10.23 14.56 10.42
C GLU A 122 8.72 14.19 10.44
N PHE A 123 8.24 13.74 11.58
CA PHE A 123 6.87 13.23 11.78
C PHE A 123 5.77 14.17 11.24
N TYR A 124 6.02 15.47 11.17
CA TYR A 124 5.08 16.46 10.63
C TYR A 124 4.74 16.23 9.14
N ILE A 125 5.61 15.59 8.36
CA ILE A 125 5.36 15.27 6.95
C ILE A 125 4.14 14.33 6.81
N LEU A 126 3.94 13.45 7.77
CA LEU A 126 2.82 12.51 7.77
C LEU A 126 1.46 13.23 7.81
N PHE A 127 1.38 14.41 8.39
CA PHE A 127 0.13 15.19 8.47
C PHE A 127 -0.22 15.95 7.19
N ARG A 128 0.66 15.96 6.19
CA ARG A 128 0.36 16.56 4.88
C ARG A 128 -0.68 15.76 4.09
N TYR A 129 -0.85 14.47 4.41
CA TYR A 129 -1.72 13.57 3.68
C TYR A 129 -2.81 13.01 4.58
N GLU A 130 -4.07 13.13 4.15
CA GLU A 130 -5.24 12.69 4.92
C GLU A 130 -5.18 11.19 5.28
N TYR A 131 -4.70 10.34 4.38
CA TYR A 131 -4.58 8.90 4.65
C TYR A 131 -3.54 8.55 5.71
N SER A 132 -2.55 9.39 5.95
CA SER A 132 -1.54 9.17 6.99
C SER A 132 -2.14 9.30 8.39
N ALA A 133 -3.08 10.20 8.60
CA ALA A 133 -3.80 10.31 9.87
C ALA A 133 -4.58 9.02 10.18
N ASN A 134 -5.22 8.43 9.17
CA ASN A 134 -5.94 7.17 9.29
C ASN A 134 -5.03 5.97 9.60
N PHE A 135 -3.75 6.04 9.24
CA PHE A 135 -2.76 4.99 9.57
C PHE A 135 -2.48 4.92 11.07
N PHE A 136 -2.36 6.05 11.74
CA PHE A 136 -1.98 6.08 13.17
C PHE A 136 -3.10 5.59 14.09
N TYR A 137 -4.35 5.77 13.71
CA TYR A 137 -5.48 5.36 14.54
C TYR A 137 -5.48 3.84 14.87
N PRO A 138 -5.34 2.92 13.91
CA PRO A 138 -5.20 1.48 14.22
C PRO A 138 -3.91 1.14 14.97
N CYS A 139 -2.79 1.81 14.68
CA CYS A 139 -1.51 1.55 15.36
C CYS A 139 -1.58 1.93 16.85
N THR A 140 -2.25 3.04 17.20
CA THR A 140 -2.44 3.43 18.60
C THR A 140 -3.38 2.49 19.35
N GLN A 141 -4.40 1.94 18.70
CA GLN A 141 -5.27 0.93 19.32
C GLN A 141 -4.51 -0.35 19.64
N VAL A 142 -3.65 -0.84 18.75
CA VAL A 142 -2.81 -2.03 19.02
C VAL A 142 -1.86 -1.76 20.20
N ALA A 143 -1.31 -0.55 20.33
CA ALA A 143 -0.46 -0.17 21.45
C ALA A 143 -1.23 -0.14 22.79
N HIS A 144 -2.46 0.33 22.81
CA HIS A 144 -3.33 0.31 23.99
C HIS A 144 -3.66 -1.09 24.48
N TYR A 145 -3.95 -2.03 23.58
CA TYR A 145 -4.18 -3.42 23.92
C TYR A 145 -2.96 -4.08 24.57
N GLN A 146 -1.74 -3.74 24.14
CA GLN A 146 -0.51 -4.26 24.76
C GLN A 146 -0.28 -3.76 26.17
N GLN A 147 -0.71 -2.55 26.52
CA GLN A 147 -0.58 -2.02 27.88
C GLN A 147 -1.58 -2.68 28.87
N GLN A 148 -2.74 -3.10 28.40
CA GLN A 148 -3.73 -3.77 29.26
C GLN A 148 -3.36 -5.23 29.53
N THR A 149 -2.80 -5.96 28.57
CA THR A 149 -2.38 -7.36 28.74
C THR A 149 -1.07 -7.55 29.52
N SER A 150 -0.29 -6.50 29.71
CA SER A 150 0.96 -6.56 30.49
C SER A 150 0.77 -6.18 31.98
N ARG A 151 -0.46 -5.84 32.40
CA ARG A 151 -0.81 -5.50 33.79
C ARG A 151 -1.68 -6.57 34.48
N GLY A 152 -1.96 -7.67 33.85
CA GLY A 152 -2.60 -8.88 34.41
C GLY A 152 -1.60 -10.01 34.49
#